data_98df0082037ed656f8970ed010f98ae4
#
_entry.id   98df0082037ed656f8970ed010f98ae4
#
_cell.length_a   1.000
_cell.length_b   1.000
_cell.length_c   1.000
_cell.angle_alpha   90.00
_cell.angle_beta   90.00
_cell.angle_gamma   90.00
#
_symmetry.space_group_name_H-M   'P 1'
#
loop_
_entity.id
_entity.type
_entity.pdbx_description
1 polymer ?
#
loop_
_entity_poly.entity_id
_entity_poly.type
_entity_poly.pdbx_seq_one_letter_code
_entity_poly.pdbx_strand_id
1 'polypeptide(L)'
;MTVKEAIAARRSIRKFTDEPVSTAQLDALLEAARLAPSSINCQPWRFKFITGRENMAWLSGMPTKGQRWIAGAGAILVCCADVQRFIDDSAANVRFLRDSGMLPTEMLAGLEEYLSRAESAQPEVLRWAAAANCSIALAQVMLQAVELGLGTCWVGMFDEAALKERFQLPEAMPIIALLAVGHPAETPEPRPRKALADILLE
;
A
#
# COMPACT_ATOMS: atom_id res chain seq x y z
N MET A 1 3.13 15.23 15.60
CA MET A 1 3.54 15.78 14.27
C MET A 1 2.28 16.17 13.50
N THR A 2 2.31 17.26 12.75
CA THR A 2 1.21 17.60 11.83
C THR A 2 1.35 16.83 10.52
N VAL A 3 0.23 16.66 9.78
CA VAL A 3 0.25 16.04 8.46
C VAL A 3 1.21 16.76 7.49
N LYS A 4 1.24 18.10 7.55
CA LYS A 4 2.17 18.92 6.75
C LYS A 4 3.63 18.57 7.03
N GLU A 5 3.98 18.41 8.29
CA GLU A 5 5.32 18.04 8.72
C GLU A 5 5.68 16.62 8.27
N ALA A 6 4.78 15.66 8.43
CA ALA A 6 4.99 14.29 7.97
C ALA A 6 5.23 14.22 6.44
N ILE A 7 4.41 14.92 5.66
CA ILE A 7 4.58 15.00 4.20
C ILE A 7 5.94 15.60 3.84
N ALA A 8 6.33 16.70 4.52
CA ALA A 8 7.59 17.39 4.26
C ALA A 8 8.82 16.57 4.69
N ALA A 9 8.71 15.80 5.77
CA ALA A 9 9.82 15.01 6.33
C ALA A 9 10.02 13.66 5.64
N ARG A 10 8.95 13.06 5.09
CA ARG A 10 9.03 11.73 4.48
C ARG A 10 10.11 11.63 3.39
N ARG A 11 10.97 10.63 3.52
CA ARG A 11 12.02 10.29 2.54
C ARG A 11 11.96 8.80 2.19
N SER A 12 12.58 8.42 1.08
CA SER A 12 12.86 7.02 0.76
C SER A 12 14.17 6.63 1.45
N ILE A 13 14.06 5.92 2.55
CA ILE A 13 15.19 5.49 3.39
C ILE A 13 15.71 4.14 2.92
N ARG A 14 17.02 4.04 2.72
CA ARG A 14 17.69 2.81 2.25
C ARG A 14 18.86 2.39 3.15
N LYS A 15 19.08 3.13 4.25
CA LYS A 15 19.99 2.71 5.32
C LYS A 15 19.21 2.71 6.63
N PHE A 16 19.26 1.60 7.31
CA PHE A 16 18.54 1.39 8.56
C PHE A 16 19.53 1.00 9.67
N THR A 17 19.16 1.27 10.91
CA THR A 17 19.88 0.77 12.08
C THR A 17 19.47 -0.69 12.35
N ASP A 18 20.20 -1.35 13.25
CA ASP A 18 19.87 -2.71 13.71
C ASP A 18 18.72 -2.72 14.75
N GLU A 19 18.18 -1.55 15.11
CA GLU A 19 17.07 -1.44 16.05
C GLU A 19 15.82 -2.12 15.48
N PRO A 20 15.21 -3.06 16.21
CA PRO A 20 14.04 -3.78 15.73
C PRO A 20 12.81 -2.87 15.71
N VAL A 21 11.98 -3.00 14.66
CA VAL A 21 10.65 -2.39 14.64
C VAL A 21 9.75 -3.17 15.60
N SER A 22 9.20 -2.49 16.58
CA SER A 22 8.34 -3.12 17.60
C SER A 22 6.99 -3.54 17.04
N THR A 23 6.35 -4.53 17.66
CA THR A 23 4.99 -4.96 17.29
C THR A 23 4.01 -3.79 17.37
N ALA A 24 4.11 -2.94 18.39
CA ALA A 24 3.24 -1.78 18.52
C ALA A 24 3.40 -0.78 17.35
N GLN A 25 4.62 -0.60 16.84
CA GLN A 25 4.85 0.22 15.65
C GLN A 25 4.25 -0.44 14.39
N LEU A 26 4.42 -1.76 14.22
CA LEU A 26 3.83 -2.49 13.10
C LEU A 26 2.30 -2.41 13.13
N ASP A 27 1.67 -2.57 14.29
CA ASP A 27 0.23 -2.46 14.48
C ASP A 27 -0.28 -1.05 14.17
N ALA A 28 0.44 -0.01 14.58
CA ALA A 28 0.11 1.38 14.26
C ALA A 28 0.17 1.66 12.75
N LEU A 29 1.12 1.05 12.03
CA LEU A 29 1.20 1.14 10.58
C LEU A 29 0.01 0.46 9.90
N LEU A 30 -0.41 -0.73 10.39
CA LEU A 30 -1.58 -1.42 9.87
C LEU A 30 -2.88 -0.65 10.15
N GLU A 31 -2.98 -0.01 11.32
CA GLU A 31 -4.14 0.83 11.66
C GLU A 31 -4.24 2.04 10.73
N ALA A 32 -3.12 2.69 10.39
CA ALA A 32 -3.10 3.75 9.41
C ALA A 32 -3.57 3.27 8.02
N ALA A 33 -3.17 2.06 7.61
CA ALA A 33 -3.66 1.45 6.38
C ALA A 33 -5.16 1.15 6.44
N ARG A 34 -5.64 0.59 7.57
CA ARG A 34 -7.05 0.22 7.79
C ARG A 34 -7.98 1.43 7.69
N LEU A 35 -7.52 2.60 8.15
CA LEU A 35 -8.28 3.86 8.14
C LEU A 35 -8.21 4.59 6.79
N ALA A 36 -7.52 4.06 5.80
CA ALA A 36 -7.44 4.68 4.49
C ALA A 36 -8.80 4.68 3.77
N PRO A 37 -9.14 5.74 3.03
CA PRO A 37 -10.32 5.73 2.17
C PRO A 37 -10.12 4.79 0.98
N SER A 38 -11.22 4.24 0.47
CA SER A 38 -11.23 3.44 -0.74
C SER A 38 -12.52 3.66 -1.53
N SER A 39 -12.49 3.32 -2.84
CA SER A 39 -13.65 3.39 -3.71
C SER A 39 -14.80 2.57 -3.11
N ILE A 40 -15.95 3.22 -2.90
CA ILE A 40 -17.14 2.57 -2.33
C ILE A 40 -16.81 1.78 -1.04
N ASN A 41 -15.78 2.21 -0.30
CA ASN A 41 -15.30 1.56 0.93
C ASN A 41 -14.94 0.06 0.77
N CYS A 42 -14.41 -0.33 -0.39
CA CYS A 42 -14.12 -1.73 -0.73
C CYS A 42 -12.90 -2.34 -0.04
N GLN A 43 -11.97 -1.53 0.47
CA GLN A 43 -10.81 -1.94 1.27
C GLN A 43 -10.10 -3.21 0.75
N PRO A 44 -9.60 -3.22 -0.50
CA PRO A 44 -9.11 -4.44 -1.16
C PRO A 44 -7.72 -4.87 -0.71
N TRP A 45 -7.06 -4.11 0.11
CA TRP A 45 -5.70 -4.40 0.57
C TRP A 45 -5.65 -5.57 1.52
N ARG A 46 -4.60 -6.40 1.35
CA ARG A 46 -4.18 -7.45 2.27
C ARG A 46 -2.70 -7.28 2.54
N PHE A 47 -2.34 -7.32 3.81
CA PHE A 47 -0.98 -7.03 4.24
C PHE A 47 -0.35 -8.25 4.91
N LYS A 48 0.96 -8.40 4.70
CA LYS A 48 1.80 -9.34 5.44
C LYS A 48 3.12 -8.66 5.78
N PHE A 49 3.48 -8.65 7.07
CA PHE A 49 4.83 -8.31 7.47
C PHE A 49 5.75 -9.51 7.33
N ILE A 50 6.91 -9.26 6.74
CA ILE A 50 8.02 -10.19 6.67
C ILE A 50 9.14 -9.59 7.51
N THR A 51 9.63 -10.35 8.48
CA THR A 51 10.69 -9.97 9.40
C THR A 51 11.78 -11.03 9.43
N GLY A 52 12.86 -10.76 10.15
CA GLY A 52 13.96 -11.70 10.35
C GLY A 52 15.09 -11.54 9.34
N ARG A 53 16.31 -11.65 9.84
CA ARG A 53 17.54 -11.42 9.05
C ARG A 53 17.66 -12.32 7.82
N GLU A 54 17.27 -13.58 7.94
CA GLU A 54 17.30 -14.52 6.82
C GLU A 54 16.39 -14.08 5.67
N ASN A 55 15.17 -13.64 6.00
CA ASN A 55 14.22 -13.15 5.01
C ASN A 55 14.70 -11.84 4.37
N MET A 56 15.26 -10.92 5.16
CA MET A 56 15.83 -9.66 4.63
C MET A 56 17.02 -9.95 3.71
N ALA A 57 17.89 -10.88 4.09
CA ALA A 57 19.01 -11.30 3.25
C ALA A 57 18.52 -11.91 1.92
N TRP A 58 17.54 -12.80 1.96
CA TRP A 58 16.95 -13.38 0.75
C TRP A 58 16.29 -12.32 -0.14
N LEU A 59 15.49 -11.43 0.44
CA LEU A 59 14.82 -10.34 -0.28
C LEU A 59 15.81 -9.37 -0.92
N SER A 60 16.97 -9.14 -0.31
CA SER A 60 18.00 -8.23 -0.85
C SER A 60 18.68 -8.74 -2.13
N GLY A 61 18.46 -10.00 -2.49
CA GLY A 61 19.00 -10.65 -3.68
C GLY A 61 18.13 -10.51 -4.92
N MET A 62 18.11 -11.57 -5.73
CA MET A 62 17.38 -11.61 -7.01
C MET A 62 15.87 -11.38 -6.89
N PRO A 63 15.17 -11.79 -5.80
CA PRO A 63 13.73 -11.53 -5.67
C PRO A 63 13.34 -10.05 -5.76
N THR A 64 14.24 -9.13 -5.39
CA THR A 64 14.03 -7.69 -5.57
C THR A 64 15.01 -7.09 -6.59
N LYS A 65 15.48 -7.88 -7.56
CA LYS A 65 16.41 -7.47 -8.62
C LYS A 65 17.72 -6.88 -8.05
N GLY A 66 18.22 -7.47 -6.96
CA GLY A 66 19.50 -7.12 -6.35
C GLY A 66 19.51 -5.83 -5.53
N GLN A 67 18.38 -5.41 -4.98
CA GLN A 67 18.30 -4.25 -4.09
C GLN A 67 18.90 -4.56 -2.70
N ARG A 68 20.24 -4.62 -2.64
CA ARG A 68 21.02 -5.09 -1.48
C ARG A 68 20.74 -4.32 -0.18
N TRP A 69 20.30 -3.07 -0.28
CA TRP A 69 19.99 -2.24 0.88
C TRP A 69 18.81 -2.79 1.72
N ILE A 70 17.96 -3.65 1.13
CA ILE A 70 16.84 -4.30 1.84
C ILE A 70 17.32 -5.19 2.98
N ALA A 71 18.55 -5.72 2.91
CA ALA A 71 19.12 -6.53 3.98
C ALA A 71 19.18 -5.82 5.35
N GLY A 72 19.23 -4.48 5.34
CA GLY A 72 19.23 -3.66 6.55
C GLY A 72 17.85 -3.25 7.06
N ALA A 73 16.77 -3.55 6.33
CA ALA A 73 15.42 -3.19 6.77
C ALA A 73 15.00 -4.02 8.00
N GLY A 74 14.25 -3.40 8.92
CA GLY A 74 13.69 -4.09 10.08
C GLY A 74 12.52 -5.01 9.72
N ALA A 75 11.73 -4.61 8.71
CA ALA A 75 10.61 -5.37 8.18
C ALA A 75 10.33 -5.00 6.71
N ILE A 76 9.67 -5.90 6.01
CA ILE A 76 9.00 -5.61 4.73
C ILE A 76 7.50 -5.80 4.92
N LEU A 77 6.73 -4.75 4.62
CA LEU A 77 5.29 -4.86 4.47
C LEU A 77 4.98 -5.21 3.02
N VAL A 78 4.47 -6.42 2.80
CA VAL A 78 3.93 -6.85 1.51
C VAL A 78 2.49 -6.36 1.41
N CYS A 79 2.17 -5.63 0.36
CA CYS A 79 0.81 -5.20 0.06
C CYS A 79 0.29 -5.99 -1.14
N CYS A 80 -0.69 -6.85 -0.91
CA CYS A 80 -1.45 -7.55 -1.94
C CYS A 80 -2.81 -6.88 -2.14
N ALA A 81 -3.37 -7.04 -3.33
CA ALA A 81 -4.75 -6.64 -3.62
C ALA A 81 -5.64 -7.88 -3.76
N ASP A 82 -6.71 -7.93 -2.99
CA ASP A 82 -7.78 -8.91 -3.14
C ASP A 82 -8.77 -8.40 -4.18
N VAL A 83 -8.53 -8.76 -5.44
CA VAL A 83 -9.33 -8.26 -6.58
C VAL A 83 -10.76 -8.80 -6.52
N GLN A 84 -10.97 -10.02 -6.03
CA GLN A 84 -12.32 -10.58 -5.89
C GLN A 84 -13.10 -9.81 -4.81
N ARG A 85 -12.49 -9.56 -3.65
CA ARG A 85 -13.10 -8.75 -2.59
C ARG A 85 -13.35 -7.31 -3.02
N PHE A 86 -12.52 -6.75 -3.90
CA PHE A 86 -12.78 -5.44 -4.47
C PHE A 86 -14.16 -5.37 -5.13
N ILE A 87 -14.58 -6.40 -5.88
CA ILE A 87 -15.88 -6.48 -6.53
C ILE A 87 -16.97 -6.78 -5.49
N ASP A 88 -16.78 -7.83 -4.69
CA ASP A 88 -17.80 -8.33 -3.76
C ASP A 88 -18.17 -7.29 -2.69
N ASP A 89 -17.15 -6.65 -2.09
CA ASP A 89 -17.35 -5.64 -1.05
C ASP A 89 -17.90 -4.34 -1.63
N SER A 90 -17.52 -3.96 -2.87
CA SER A 90 -18.15 -2.84 -3.57
C SER A 90 -19.64 -3.08 -3.80
N ALA A 91 -20.01 -4.28 -4.27
CA ALA A 91 -21.40 -4.65 -4.47
C ALA A 91 -22.19 -4.68 -3.16
N ALA A 92 -21.60 -5.21 -2.08
CA ALA A 92 -22.22 -5.21 -0.76
C ALA A 92 -22.46 -3.78 -0.23
N ASN A 93 -21.48 -2.89 -0.41
CA ASN A 93 -21.60 -1.49 0.02
C ASN A 93 -22.63 -0.70 -0.80
N VAL A 94 -22.74 -0.94 -2.10
CA VAL A 94 -23.81 -0.32 -2.93
C VAL A 94 -25.19 -0.79 -2.48
N ARG A 95 -25.36 -2.09 -2.19
CA ARG A 95 -26.61 -2.60 -1.59
C ARG A 95 -26.93 -1.91 -0.27
N PHE A 96 -25.96 -1.79 0.63
CA PHE A 96 -26.12 -1.08 1.89
C PHE A 96 -26.55 0.39 1.68
N LEU A 97 -25.92 1.11 0.77
CA LEU A 97 -26.25 2.51 0.45
C LEU A 97 -27.68 2.64 -0.12
N ARG A 98 -28.13 1.67 -0.93
CA ARG A 98 -29.51 1.60 -1.42
C ARG A 98 -30.51 1.41 -0.29
N ASP A 99 -30.28 0.39 0.53
CA ASP A 99 -31.21 -0.02 1.59
C ASP A 99 -31.30 1.02 2.73
N SER A 100 -30.23 1.77 2.95
CA SER A 100 -30.18 2.84 3.96
C SER A 100 -30.83 4.15 3.52
N GLY A 101 -31.11 4.33 2.24
CA GLY A 101 -31.65 5.60 1.69
C GLY A 101 -30.69 6.80 1.79
N MET A 102 -29.39 6.53 2.01
CA MET A 102 -28.40 7.61 2.17
C MET A 102 -28.09 8.37 0.89
N LEU A 103 -28.36 7.77 -0.28
CA LEU A 103 -28.05 8.37 -1.57
C LEU A 103 -29.29 8.58 -2.42
N PRO A 104 -29.32 9.65 -3.26
CA PRO A 104 -30.35 9.84 -4.27
C PRO A 104 -30.36 8.67 -5.28
N THR A 105 -31.53 8.35 -5.81
CA THR A 105 -31.73 7.24 -6.78
C THR A 105 -30.82 7.35 -8.00
N GLU A 106 -30.58 8.55 -8.50
CA GLU A 106 -29.73 8.80 -9.66
C GLU A 106 -28.26 8.43 -9.38
N MET A 107 -27.76 8.75 -8.18
CA MET A 107 -26.40 8.35 -7.75
C MET A 107 -26.29 6.84 -7.60
N LEU A 108 -27.31 6.21 -7.03
CA LEU A 108 -27.35 4.73 -6.92
C LEU A 108 -27.30 4.05 -8.28
N ALA A 109 -28.07 4.53 -9.25
CA ALA A 109 -28.04 4.00 -10.63
C ALA A 109 -26.64 4.11 -11.25
N GLY A 110 -25.95 5.24 -11.03
CA GLY A 110 -24.55 5.40 -11.48
C GLY A 110 -23.57 4.43 -10.84
N LEU A 111 -23.74 4.14 -9.55
CA LEU A 111 -22.91 3.15 -8.84
C LEU A 111 -23.20 1.72 -9.32
N GLU A 112 -24.44 1.38 -9.58
CA GLU A 112 -24.85 0.07 -10.14
C GLU A 112 -24.28 -0.13 -11.55
N GLU A 113 -24.32 0.89 -12.40
CA GLU A 113 -23.68 0.85 -13.70
C GLU A 113 -22.16 0.67 -13.59
N TYR A 114 -21.51 1.38 -12.64
CA TYR A 114 -20.08 1.20 -12.37
C TYR A 114 -19.76 -0.24 -11.96
N LEU A 115 -20.55 -0.85 -11.08
CA LEU A 115 -20.35 -2.24 -10.65
C LEU A 115 -20.54 -3.22 -11.82
N SER A 116 -21.58 -3.06 -12.61
CA SER A 116 -21.82 -3.92 -13.81
C SER A 116 -20.65 -3.86 -14.79
N ARG A 117 -20.07 -2.67 -14.98
CA ARG A 117 -18.85 -2.51 -15.79
C ARG A 117 -17.64 -3.18 -15.15
N ALA A 118 -17.50 -3.09 -13.82
CA ALA A 118 -16.40 -3.73 -13.10
C ALA A 118 -16.49 -5.25 -13.20
N GLU A 119 -17.66 -5.85 -13.04
CA GLU A 119 -17.89 -7.31 -13.16
C GLU A 119 -17.52 -7.86 -14.54
N SER A 120 -17.67 -7.04 -15.59
CA SER A 120 -17.32 -7.40 -16.97
C SER A 120 -15.94 -6.91 -17.41
N ALA A 121 -15.20 -6.26 -16.53
CA ALA A 121 -13.90 -5.66 -16.87
C ALA A 121 -12.80 -6.72 -17.02
N GLN A 122 -11.82 -6.39 -17.85
CA GLN A 122 -10.60 -7.21 -17.97
C GLN A 122 -9.85 -7.29 -16.64
N PRO A 123 -9.21 -8.41 -16.30
CA PRO A 123 -8.48 -8.59 -15.04
C PRO A 123 -7.45 -7.50 -14.75
N GLU A 124 -6.79 -6.99 -15.79
CA GLU A 124 -5.81 -5.91 -15.66
C GLU A 124 -6.44 -4.61 -15.18
N VAL A 125 -7.64 -4.27 -15.66
CA VAL A 125 -8.37 -3.06 -15.24
C VAL A 125 -8.74 -3.15 -13.75
N LEU A 126 -9.20 -4.30 -13.32
CA LEU A 126 -9.53 -4.57 -11.91
C LEU A 126 -8.27 -4.51 -11.03
N ARG A 127 -7.17 -5.09 -11.51
CA ARG A 127 -5.87 -5.00 -10.83
C ARG A 127 -5.43 -3.54 -10.64
N TRP A 128 -5.57 -2.70 -11.67
CA TRP A 128 -5.26 -1.27 -11.58
C TRP A 128 -6.15 -0.53 -10.59
N ALA A 129 -7.46 -0.79 -10.62
CA ALA A 129 -8.40 -0.18 -9.69
C ALA A 129 -8.10 -0.57 -8.23
N ALA A 130 -7.83 -1.84 -7.97
CA ALA A 130 -7.44 -2.32 -6.65
C ALA A 130 -6.07 -1.75 -6.22
N ALA A 131 -5.10 -1.66 -7.13
CA ALA A 131 -3.78 -1.08 -6.88
C ALA A 131 -3.85 0.40 -6.49
N ALA A 132 -4.74 1.19 -7.11
CA ALA A 132 -4.96 2.58 -6.74
C ALA A 132 -5.39 2.71 -5.27
N ASN A 133 -6.35 1.89 -4.83
CA ASN A 133 -6.81 1.86 -3.45
C ASN A 133 -5.70 1.42 -2.48
N CYS A 134 -4.94 0.36 -2.82
CA CYS A 134 -3.79 -0.09 -2.03
C CYS A 134 -2.72 1.02 -1.90
N SER A 135 -2.51 1.81 -2.95
CA SER A 135 -1.53 2.91 -2.95
C SER A 135 -1.94 4.03 -2.00
N ILE A 136 -3.24 4.31 -1.85
CA ILE A 136 -3.76 5.27 -0.87
C ILE A 136 -3.45 4.78 0.56
N ALA A 137 -3.72 3.50 0.85
CA ALA A 137 -3.42 2.91 2.15
C ALA A 137 -1.91 2.95 2.46
N LEU A 138 -1.06 2.57 1.50
CA LEU A 138 0.40 2.64 1.67
C LEU A 138 0.90 4.07 1.86
N ALA A 139 0.28 5.07 1.23
CA ALA A 139 0.64 6.47 1.46
C ALA A 139 0.41 6.89 2.92
N GLN A 140 -0.71 6.48 3.53
CA GLN A 140 -0.97 6.72 4.95
C GLN A 140 0.04 5.98 5.84
N VAL A 141 0.35 4.72 5.54
CA VAL A 141 1.40 3.96 6.24
C VAL A 141 2.73 4.71 6.23
N MET A 142 3.13 5.26 5.07
CA MET A 142 4.40 6.00 4.96
C MET A 142 4.40 7.29 5.79
N LEU A 143 3.27 7.96 5.94
CA LEU A 143 3.16 9.17 6.78
C LEU A 143 3.15 8.80 8.26
N GLN A 144 2.42 7.75 8.65
CA GLN A 144 2.42 7.23 10.01
C GLN A 144 3.81 6.75 10.44
N ALA A 145 4.56 6.13 9.54
CA ALA A 145 5.94 5.73 9.81
C ALA A 145 6.82 6.91 10.22
N VAL A 146 6.68 8.06 9.54
CA VAL A 146 7.44 9.28 9.90
C VAL A 146 7.11 9.75 11.32
N GLU A 147 5.84 9.73 11.71
CA GLU A 147 5.41 10.11 13.05
C GLU A 147 6.00 9.18 14.12
N LEU A 148 6.13 7.89 13.80
CA LEU A 148 6.72 6.88 14.67
C LEU A 148 8.27 6.88 14.68
N GLY A 149 8.92 7.83 13.97
CA GLY A 149 10.38 7.86 13.83
C GLY A 149 10.92 6.76 12.90
N LEU A 150 10.09 6.12 12.12
CA LEU A 150 10.47 5.07 11.17
C LEU A 150 10.72 5.65 9.78
N GLY A 151 11.68 5.04 9.08
CA GLY A 151 11.93 5.25 7.67
C GLY A 151 11.26 4.20 6.81
N THR A 152 10.85 4.60 5.60
CA THR A 152 10.25 3.68 4.62
C THR A 152 10.86 3.85 3.24
N CYS A 153 10.80 2.78 2.43
CA CYS A 153 11.08 2.87 1.00
C CYS A 153 10.16 1.93 0.22
N TRP A 154 9.47 2.51 -0.76
CA TRP A 154 8.67 1.75 -1.72
C TRP A 154 9.55 0.94 -2.65
N VAL A 155 9.26 -0.35 -2.80
CA VAL A 155 9.92 -1.30 -3.70
C VAL A 155 8.90 -1.80 -4.70
N GLY A 156 9.08 -1.40 -5.97
CA GLY A 156 8.22 -1.81 -7.09
C GLY A 156 8.85 -2.84 -8.02
N MET A 157 10.16 -3.08 -7.88
CA MET A 157 10.87 -4.07 -8.70
C MET A 157 11.10 -5.34 -7.88
N PHE A 158 10.31 -6.38 -8.15
CA PHE A 158 10.41 -7.68 -7.49
C PHE A 158 9.94 -8.80 -8.41
N ASP A 159 10.28 -10.03 -8.06
CA ASP A 159 9.76 -11.25 -8.65
C ASP A 159 8.55 -11.71 -7.85
N GLU A 160 7.36 -11.48 -8.41
CA GLU A 160 6.10 -11.77 -7.73
C GLU A 160 5.95 -13.28 -7.44
N ALA A 161 6.32 -14.15 -8.39
CA ALA A 161 6.19 -15.60 -8.25
C ALA A 161 7.09 -16.13 -7.12
N ALA A 162 8.35 -15.71 -7.10
CA ALA A 162 9.29 -16.09 -6.04
C ALA A 162 8.84 -15.65 -4.65
N LEU A 163 8.24 -14.45 -4.55
CA LEU A 163 7.68 -13.94 -3.27
C LEU A 163 6.48 -14.77 -2.82
N LYS A 164 5.55 -15.07 -3.73
CA LYS A 164 4.36 -15.86 -3.44
C LYS A 164 4.73 -17.26 -2.94
N GLU A 165 5.63 -17.94 -3.63
CA GLU A 165 6.12 -19.26 -3.25
C GLU A 165 6.76 -19.23 -1.86
N ARG A 166 7.77 -18.38 -1.65
CA ARG A 166 8.51 -18.36 -0.38
C ARG A 166 7.68 -17.98 0.82
N PHE A 167 6.79 -16.99 0.67
CA PHE A 167 6.02 -16.44 1.78
C PHE A 167 4.59 -16.96 1.83
N GLN A 168 4.25 -17.95 1.02
CA GLN A 168 2.92 -18.58 0.95
C GLN A 168 1.80 -17.52 0.80
N LEU A 169 2.01 -16.61 -0.15
CA LEU A 169 1.02 -15.59 -0.47
C LEU A 169 -0.03 -16.17 -1.43
N PRO A 170 -1.30 -15.75 -1.33
CA PRO A 170 -2.35 -16.25 -2.23
C PRO A 170 -2.04 -15.98 -3.69
N GLU A 171 -2.12 -17.01 -4.54
CA GLU A 171 -1.82 -16.89 -5.97
C GLU A 171 -2.74 -15.90 -6.68
N ALA A 172 -4.02 -15.87 -6.31
CA ALA A 172 -5.03 -14.98 -6.89
C ALA A 172 -4.86 -13.50 -6.49
N MET A 173 -4.02 -13.19 -5.50
CA MET A 173 -3.80 -11.82 -5.02
C MET A 173 -2.52 -11.23 -5.61
N PRO A 174 -2.59 -10.29 -6.56
CA PRO A 174 -1.40 -9.62 -7.06
C PRO A 174 -0.69 -8.84 -5.95
N ILE A 175 0.64 -8.89 -5.93
CA ILE A 175 1.45 -8.03 -5.08
C ILE A 175 1.54 -6.66 -5.74
N ILE A 176 1.09 -5.62 -5.04
CA ILE A 176 1.09 -4.24 -5.54
C ILE A 176 2.42 -3.57 -5.27
N ALA A 177 2.95 -3.76 -4.06
CA ALA A 177 4.23 -3.20 -3.66
C ALA A 177 4.78 -3.92 -2.43
N LEU A 178 6.08 -3.78 -2.23
CA LEU A 178 6.72 -4.02 -0.96
C LEU A 178 7.09 -2.66 -0.36
N LEU A 179 6.92 -2.49 0.93
CA LEU A 179 7.38 -1.32 1.66
C LEU A 179 8.41 -1.75 2.69
N ALA A 180 9.66 -1.36 2.48
CA ALA A 180 10.70 -1.53 3.49
C ALA A 180 10.46 -0.56 4.65
N VAL A 181 10.60 -1.04 5.88
CA VAL A 181 10.36 -0.30 7.12
C VAL A 181 11.51 -0.57 8.09
N GLY A 182 11.95 0.46 8.82
CA GLY A 182 12.98 0.33 9.84
C GLY A 182 13.36 1.67 10.45
N HIS A 183 14.20 1.65 11.48
CA HIS A 183 14.76 2.88 12.07
C HIS A 183 15.81 3.46 11.12
N PRO A 184 15.67 4.74 10.69
CA PRO A 184 16.54 5.31 9.66
C PRO A 184 17.98 5.54 10.20
N ALA A 185 18.98 5.12 9.43
CA ALA A 185 20.40 5.41 9.67
C ALA A 185 20.93 6.47 8.70
N GLU A 186 20.05 7.19 8.01
CA GLU A 186 20.38 8.26 7.09
C GLU A 186 19.30 9.34 7.09
N THR A 187 19.66 10.55 6.71
CA THR A 187 18.73 11.65 6.48
C THR A 187 18.97 12.20 5.07
N PRO A 188 18.35 11.57 4.04
CA PRO A 188 18.57 12.00 2.67
C PRO A 188 18.02 13.41 2.40
N GLU A 189 18.73 14.17 1.59
CA GLU A 189 18.24 15.46 1.11
C GLU A 189 16.90 15.33 0.36
N PRO A 190 16.04 16.35 0.46
CA PRO A 190 14.82 16.40 -0.30
C PRO A 190 15.07 16.33 -1.81
N ARG A 191 14.40 15.43 -2.50
CA ARG A 191 14.43 15.41 -3.96
C ARG A 191 13.66 16.61 -4.52
N PRO A 192 14.12 17.23 -5.63
CA PRO A 192 13.39 18.29 -6.29
C PRO A 192 11.95 17.89 -6.62
N ARG A 193 11.07 18.86 -6.59
CA ARG A 193 9.67 18.72 -7.02
C ARG A 193 9.41 19.69 -8.17
N LYS A 194 8.49 19.34 -9.04
CA LYS A 194 7.97 20.26 -10.07
C LYS A 194 7.36 21.49 -9.39
N ALA A 195 7.36 22.62 -10.09
CA ALA A 195 6.62 23.79 -9.64
C ALA A 195 5.10 23.50 -9.62
N LEU A 196 4.35 24.24 -8.82
CA LEU A 196 2.89 24.06 -8.76
C LEU A 196 2.25 24.27 -10.14
N ALA A 197 2.73 25.24 -10.90
CA ALA A 197 2.25 25.51 -12.26
C ALA A 197 2.45 24.32 -13.23
N ASP A 198 3.45 23.47 -12.99
CA ASP A 198 3.73 22.31 -13.85
C ASP A 198 2.81 21.10 -13.57
N ILE A 199 2.00 21.17 -12.50
CA ILE A 199 1.09 20.10 -12.07
C ILE A 199 -0.38 20.51 -12.05
N LEU A 200 -0.67 21.80 -12.32
CA LEU A 200 -2.01 22.32 -12.49
C LEU A 200 -2.36 22.36 -13.99
N LEU A 201 -3.57 21.96 -14.31
CA LEU A 201 -4.17 22.18 -15.63
C LEU A 201 -5.00 23.46 -15.56
N GLU A 202 -4.93 24.30 -16.60
CA GLU A 202 -5.77 25.49 -16.74
C GLU A 202 -7.20 25.11 -17.18
#